data_a971e68b0ed8672649b911d837d387e9
#
_entry.id   a971e68b0ed8672649b911d837d387e9
#
_cell.length_a   1.000
_cell.length_b   1.000
_cell.length_c   1.000
_cell.angle_alpha   90.00
_cell.angle_beta   90.00
_cell.angle_gamma   90.00
#
_symmetry.space_group_name_H-M   'P 1'
#
loop_
_entity.id
_entity.type
_entity.pdbx_description
1 polymer ?
#
loop_
_entity_poly.entity_id
_entity_poly.type
_entity_poly.pdbx_seq_one_letter_code
_entity_poly.pdbx_strand_id
1 'polypeptide(L)'
;MKKRIKINILCIFLLLFFAWTGCRKAGETSRQAEVSGIIEAVKTEIRSQAQGEIREILVQEGQKVAKGDLLCRIDADKLRIQMDQVKAGLDVAQARLKLVKKGTKKELVAVAENQMEIAAKQLELGEKDQQRLTRLLSEGAVSVSQKEKADLAFKAAQEQYKSAKENHDLAVRGREKEEIEMAEGEIRGLKAQGQLLQRLLLDTEVRAPAAGVVEVKHIEVGELAVAGGILFSLIDLDQTYVKAYVPEKFMGRVKLGSRVAVACDSFPGKAFEGKVDYISDEAEFAPKNVQTKEERLKLVYQIKSYLPNQAGELKPGMSVDVKISFD
;
A
#
# COMPACT_ATOMS: atom_id res chain seq x y z
N MET A 1 63.25 -83.09 -21.35
CA MET A 1 63.31 -81.67 -20.97
C MET A 1 62.37 -80.70 -21.74
N LYS A 2 61.89 -81.03 -22.92
CA LYS A 2 61.04 -80.12 -23.78
C LYS A 2 59.53 -80.02 -23.37
N LYS A 3 58.94 -80.91 -22.58
CA LYS A 3 57.54 -80.90 -22.20
C LYS A 3 57.23 -80.04 -20.97
N ARG A 4 58.19 -79.81 -20.08
CA ARG A 4 57.98 -78.94 -18.83
C ARG A 4 58.00 -77.42 -19.13
N ILE A 5 58.66 -77.01 -20.18
CA ILE A 5 58.77 -75.59 -20.55
C ILE A 5 57.47 -75.06 -21.20
N LYS A 6 56.74 -75.91 -21.96
CA LYS A 6 55.45 -75.49 -22.57
C LYS A 6 54.32 -75.26 -21.58
N ILE A 7 54.32 -75.98 -20.47
CA ILE A 7 53.29 -75.84 -19.44
C ILE A 7 53.44 -74.50 -18.65
N ASN A 8 54.70 -74.13 -18.35
CA ASN A 8 54.94 -72.86 -17.65
C ASN A 8 54.66 -71.64 -18.49
N ILE A 9 54.82 -71.62 -19.80
CA ILE A 9 54.48 -70.50 -20.70
C ILE A 9 53.00 -70.35 -20.84
N LEU A 10 52.21 -71.44 -20.82
CA LEU A 10 50.75 -71.39 -20.91
C LEU A 10 50.16 -70.87 -19.59
N CYS A 11 50.74 -71.23 -18.41
CA CYS A 11 50.27 -70.70 -17.12
C CYS A 11 50.60 -69.20 -16.97
N ILE A 12 51.74 -68.71 -17.46
CA ILE A 12 52.11 -67.29 -17.40
C ILE A 12 51.19 -66.47 -18.35
N PHE A 13 50.81 -67.02 -19.50
CA PHE A 13 49.86 -66.34 -20.42
C PHE A 13 48.44 -66.28 -19.85
N LEU A 14 48.01 -67.32 -19.11
CA LEU A 14 46.71 -67.34 -18.45
C LEU A 14 46.65 -66.41 -17.26
N LEU A 15 47.75 -66.26 -16.48
CA LEU A 15 47.86 -65.28 -15.39
C LEU A 15 47.92 -63.83 -15.90
N LEU A 16 48.57 -63.54 -17.01
CA LEU A 16 48.59 -62.21 -17.64
C LEU A 16 47.21 -61.84 -18.26
N PHE A 17 46.44 -62.83 -18.75
CA PHE A 17 45.08 -62.56 -19.26
C PHE A 17 44.09 -62.29 -18.13
N PHE A 18 44.27 -62.87 -16.92
CA PHE A 18 43.43 -62.59 -15.76
C PHE A 18 43.79 -61.25 -15.09
N ALA A 19 45.02 -60.76 -15.23
CA ALA A 19 45.42 -59.44 -14.70
C ALA A 19 44.90 -58.27 -15.55
N TRP A 20 44.49 -58.50 -16.81
CA TRP A 20 43.98 -57.42 -17.69
C TRP A 20 42.47 -57.25 -17.66
N THR A 21 41.70 -58.14 -16.97
CA THR A 21 40.28 -58.00 -16.74
C THR A 21 39.94 -57.35 -15.40
N GLY A 22 40.91 -57.09 -14.54
CA GLY A 22 40.73 -56.42 -13.25
C GLY A 22 41.04 -54.94 -13.32
N CYS A 23 40.02 -54.12 -13.17
CA CYS A 23 39.96 -52.68 -13.03
C CYS A 23 39.63 -51.89 -14.29
N ARG A 24 38.49 -52.13 -14.87
CA ARG A 24 37.63 -51.05 -15.31
C ARG A 24 36.60 -50.82 -14.22
N LYS A 25 36.91 -50.08 -13.15
CA LYS A 25 35.94 -49.24 -12.45
C LYS A 25 35.48 -48.22 -13.47
N ALA A 26 34.44 -48.56 -14.23
CA ALA A 26 33.69 -47.60 -14.95
C ALA A 26 33.25 -46.59 -13.90
N GLY A 27 33.76 -45.38 -14.01
CA GLY A 27 33.19 -44.26 -13.25
C GLY A 27 31.73 -44.23 -13.65
N GLU A 28 30.85 -44.72 -12.77
CA GLU A 28 29.44 -44.47 -12.87
C GLU A 28 29.27 -42.99 -12.94
N THR A 29 29.03 -42.50 -14.14
CA THR A 29 28.49 -41.16 -14.35
C THR A 29 27.10 -41.22 -13.76
N SER A 30 27.04 -41.01 -12.43
CA SER A 30 25.76 -41.04 -11.72
C SER A 30 24.84 -40.02 -12.41
N ARG A 31 23.80 -40.53 -13.03
CA ARG A 31 22.78 -39.70 -13.70
C ARG A 31 21.99 -38.85 -12.69
N GLN A 32 22.32 -38.95 -11.41
CA GLN A 32 21.67 -38.26 -10.32
C GLN A 32 22.71 -37.79 -9.29
N ALA A 33 22.46 -36.64 -8.66
CA ALA A 33 23.12 -36.22 -7.44
C ALA A 33 22.16 -36.39 -6.28
N GLU A 34 22.65 -36.97 -5.18
CA GLU A 34 21.94 -37.06 -3.92
C GLU A 34 22.59 -36.07 -2.95
N VAL A 35 21.77 -35.14 -2.41
CA VAL A 35 22.21 -34.08 -1.52
C VAL A 35 21.18 -33.89 -0.41
N SER A 36 21.63 -33.42 0.74
CA SER A 36 20.71 -33.10 1.84
C SER A 36 20.13 -31.71 1.67
N GLY A 37 18.88 -31.54 2.11
CA GLY A 37 18.15 -30.28 2.08
C GLY A 37 17.30 -30.11 3.33
N ILE A 38 16.68 -28.93 3.43
CA ILE A 38 15.75 -28.57 4.50
C ILE A 38 14.49 -28.02 3.81
N ILE A 39 13.32 -28.42 4.29
CA ILE A 39 12.07 -27.82 3.88
C ILE A 39 11.94 -26.45 4.51
N GLU A 40 11.65 -25.45 3.69
CA GLU A 40 11.30 -24.10 4.09
C GLU A 40 9.94 -23.72 3.49
N ALA A 41 9.31 -22.69 4.05
CA ALA A 41 8.07 -22.10 3.53
C ALA A 41 8.25 -20.58 3.38
N VAL A 42 7.40 -19.99 2.54
CA VAL A 42 7.41 -18.54 2.38
C VAL A 42 6.88 -17.90 3.67
N LYS A 43 7.72 -17.05 4.27
CA LYS A 43 7.38 -16.30 5.49
C LYS A 43 6.98 -14.87 5.13
N THR A 44 5.92 -14.39 5.76
CA THR A 44 5.45 -13.01 5.66
C THR A 44 5.43 -12.39 7.05
N GLU A 45 6.24 -11.37 7.27
CA GLU A 45 6.21 -10.59 8.50
C GLU A 45 5.12 -9.52 8.41
N ILE A 46 4.21 -9.52 9.36
CA ILE A 46 3.16 -8.51 9.49
C ILE A 46 3.66 -7.46 10.47
N ARG A 47 3.83 -6.25 9.95
CA ARG A 47 4.34 -5.11 10.67
C ARG A 47 3.23 -4.10 10.96
N SER A 48 3.29 -3.47 12.14
CA SER A 48 2.36 -2.40 12.47
C SER A 48 2.54 -1.20 11.57
N GLN A 49 1.43 -0.65 11.07
CA GLN A 49 1.41 0.64 10.39
C GLN A 49 1.03 1.79 11.35
N ALA A 50 0.39 1.45 12.48
CA ALA A 50 0.00 2.40 13.51
C ALA A 50 0.83 2.23 14.78
N GLN A 51 0.87 3.28 15.61
CA GLN A 51 1.42 3.24 16.95
C GLN A 51 0.29 3.29 17.98
N GLY A 52 0.35 2.43 19.00
CA GLY A 52 -0.62 2.40 20.09
C GLY A 52 -0.56 1.10 20.87
N GLU A 53 -1.27 1.03 21.99
CA GLU A 53 -1.39 -0.17 22.81
C GLU A 53 -2.23 -1.24 22.09
N ILE A 54 -1.84 -2.51 22.16
CA ILE A 54 -2.65 -3.62 21.65
C ILE A 54 -3.84 -3.84 22.57
N ARG A 55 -5.04 -3.62 22.04
CA ARG A 55 -6.30 -3.82 22.77
C ARG A 55 -6.75 -5.27 22.81
N GLU A 56 -6.65 -5.95 21.70
CA GLU A 56 -7.02 -7.36 21.59
C GLU A 56 -6.24 -8.06 20.48
N ILE A 57 -6.02 -9.35 20.68
CA ILE A 57 -5.44 -10.26 19.70
C ILE A 57 -6.48 -11.34 19.43
N LEU A 58 -6.84 -11.56 18.17
CA LEU A 58 -7.94 -12.41 17.73
C LEU A 58 -7.47 -13.76 17.18
N VAL A 59 -6.16 -13.97 17.10
CA VAL A 59 -5.55 -15.19 16.56
C VAL A 59 -4.54 -15.79 17.50
N GLN A 60 -4.29 -17.09 17.32
CA GLN A 60 -3.30 -17.85 18.11
C GLN A 60 -2.24 -18.44 17.18
N GLU A 61 -1.07 -18.74 17.74
CA GLU A 61 -0.02 -19.48 17.02
C GLU A 61 -0.55 -20.85 16.57
N GLY A 62 -0.21 -21.26 15.36
CA GLY A 62 -0.73 -22.45 14.70
C GLY A 62 -2.09 -22.29 14.02
N GLN A 63 -2.78 -21.15 14.20
CA GLN A 63 -4.09 -20.92 13.57
C GLN A 63 -3.94 -20.57 12.10
N LYS A 64 -4.79 -21.17 11.25
CA LYS A 64 -4.93 -20.80 9.84
C LYS A 64 -5.74 -19.51 9.71
N VAL A 65 -5.27 -18.59 8.87
CA VAL A 65 -5.92 -17.33 8.56
C VAL A 65 -6.05 -17.16 7.05
N ALA A 66 -7.13 -16.52 6.63
CA ALA A 66 -7.34 -16.12 5.25
C ALA A 66 -6.85 -14.68 5.03
N LYS A 67 -6.62 -14.32 3.76
CA LYS A 67 -6.32 -12.92 3.41
C LYS A 67 -7.44 -12.00 3.84
N GLY A 68 -7.10 -10.95 4.59
CA GLY A 68 -8.05 -9.95 5.11
C GLY A 68 -8.56 -10.24 6.52
N ASP A 69 -8.29 -11.42 7.09
CA ASP A 69 -8.67 -11.73 8.46
C ASP A 69 -8.04 -10.75 9.45
N LEU A 70 -8.81 -10.33 10.45
CA LEU A 70 -8.35 -9.44 11.50
C LEU A 70 -7.54 -10.21 12.52
N LEU A 71 -6.29 -9.78 12.74
CA LEU A 71 -5.36 -10.44 13.64
C LEU A 71 -5.33 -9.79 15.01
N CYS A 72 -5.26 -8.46 15.05
CA CYS A 72 -5.31 -7.71 16.30
C CYS A 72 -5.85 -6.30 16.07
N ARG A 73 -6.21 -5.63 17.16
CA ARG A 73 -6.60 -4.21 17.18
C ARG A 73 -5.69 -3.41 18.10
N ILE A 74 -5.23 -2.29 17.56
CA ILE A 74 -4.48 -1.26 18.28
C ILE A 74 -5.48 -0.23 18.80
N ASP A 75 -5.21 0.37 19.94
CA ASP A 75 -6.05 1.43 20.50
C ASP A 75 -6.18 2.60 19.52
N ALA A 76 -7.43 2.94 19.22
CA ALA A 76 -7.78 3.98 18.27
C ALA A 76 -8.56 5.14 18.90
N ASP A 77 -8.71 5.19 20.23
CA ASP A 77 -9.62 6.14 20.89
C ASP A 77 -9.22 7.60 20.61
N LYS A 78 -7.92 7.90 20.63
CA LYS A 78 -7.41 9.24 20.26
C LYS A 78 -7.76 9.62 18.83
N LEU A 79 -7.62 8.68 17.89
CA LEU A 79 -7.95 8.90 16.48
C LEU A 79 -9.45 9.09 16.27
N ARG A 80 -10.29 8.37 17.03
CA ARG A 80 -11.77 8.54 17.00
C ARG A 80 -12.17 9.93 17.48
N ILE A 81 -11.61 10.39 18.61
CA ILE A 81 -11.84 11.74 19.11
C ILE A 81 -11.43 12.80 18.09
N GLN A 82 -10.29 12.66 17.47
CA GLN A 82 -9.84 13.57 16.40
C GLN A 82 -10.77 13.55 15.18
N MET A 83 -11.24 12.38 14.79
CA MET A 83 -12.23 12.23 13.71
C MET A 83 -13.54 12.97 14.04
N ASP A 84 -14.01 12.86 15.26
CA ASP A 84 -15.24 13.54 15.69
C ASP A 84 -15.08 15.06 15.75
N GLN A 85 -13.89 15.55 16.13
CA GLN A 85 -13.55 16.99 16.03
C GLN A 85 -13.59 17.47 14.57
N VAL A 86 -13.02 16.70 13.63
CA VAL A 86 -13.04 17.07 12.20
C VAL A 86 -14.48 17.04 11.67
N LYS A 87 -15.30 16.07 12.04
CA LYS A 87 -16.71 16.02 11.66
C LYS A 87 -17.48 17.26 12.15
N ALA A 88 -17.32 17.61 13.43
CA ALA A 88 -17.94 18.81 13.99
C ALA A 88 -17.48 20.09 13.26
N GLY A 89 -16.19 20.20 12.96
CA GLY A 89 -15.65 21.30 12.16
C GLY A 89 -16.26 21.36 10.74
N LEU A 90 -16.44 20.20 10.11
CA LEU A 90 -17.07 20.09 8.80
C LEU A 90 -18.52 20.56 8.82
N ASP A 91 -19.29 20.21 9.84
CA ASP A 91 -20.68 20.65 10.01
C ASP A 91 -20.76 22.18 10.14
N VAL A 92 -19.86 22.80 10.93
CA VAL A 92 -19.77 24.26 11.07
C VAL A 92 -19.40 24.93 9.74
N ALA A 93 -18.40 24.40 9.01
CA ALA A 93 -18.00 24.94 7.72
C ALA A 93 -19.11 24.82 6.67
N GLN A 94 -19.87 23.71 6.65
CA GLN A 94 -21.04 23.54 5.79
C GLN A 94 -22.16 24.53 6.12
N ALA A 95 -22.45 24.74 7.41
CA ALA A 95 -23.43 25.73 7.85
C ALA A 95 -23.01 27.14 7.41
N ARG A 96 -21.71 27.48 7.55
CA ARG A 96 -21.15 28.75 7.07
C ARG A 96 -21.30 28.92 5.57
N LEU A 97 -20.96 27.89 4.76
CA LEU A 97 -21.15 27.93 3.32
C LEU A 97 -22.61 28.14 2.94
N LYS A 98 -23.55 27.50 3.64
CA LYS A 98 -25.00 27.67 3.45
C LYS A 98 -25.43 29.12 3.72
N LEU A 99 -24.88 29.75 4.76
CA LEU A 99 -25.15 31.16 5.04
C LEU A 99 -24.57 32.08 3.98
N VAL A 100 -23.33 31.83 3.53
CA VAL A 100 -22.70 32.62 2.45
C VAL A 100 -23.50 32.49 1.17
N LYS A 101 -23.88 31.27 0.76
CA LYS A 101 -24.70 31.01 -0.46
C LYS A 101 -26.12 31.58 -0.38
N LYS A 102 -26.68 31.73 0.82
CA LYS A 102 -28.01 32.35 0.99
C LYS A 102 -28.02 33.84 0.59
N GLY A 103 -26.85 34.47 0.58
CA GLY A 103 -26.69 35.86 0.21
C GLY A 103 -27.24 36.85 1.24
N THR A 104 -27.47 38.09 0.79
CA THR A 104 -28.05 39.16 1.60
C THR A 104 -29.51 38.84 1.96
N LYS A 105 -29.93 39.14 3.18
CA LYS A 105 -31.31 38.94 3.59
C LYS A 105 -32.27 39.71 2.67
N LYS A 106 -33.37 39.11 2.27
CA LYS A 106 -34.39 39.71 1.39
C LYS A 106 -34.86 41.06 1.89
N GLU A 107 -34.96 41.21 3.20
CA GLU A 107 -35.37 42.46 3.86
C GLU A 107 -34.38 43.61 3.61
N LEU A 108 -33.06 43.31 3.59
CA LEU A 108 -32.02 44.32 3.29
C LEU A 108 -32.00 44.71 1.81
N VAL A 109 -32.27 43.78 0.90
CA VAL A 109 -32.44 44.08 -0.50
C VAL A 109 -33.69 44.98 -0.71
N ALA A 110 -34.82 44.64 -0.08
CA ALA A 110 -36.03 45.45 -0.17
C ALA A 110 -35.85 46.88 0.39
N VAL A 111 -35.08 47.06 1.47
CA VAL A 111 -34.74 48.37 2.04
C VAL A 111 -33.92 49.17 1.03
N ALA A 112 -32.91 48.59 0.39
CA ALA A 112 -32.09 49.24 -0.62
C ALA A 112 -32.88 49.59 -1.89
N GLU A 113 -33.81 48.71 -2.31
CA GLU A 113 -34.71 48.96 -3.42
C GLU A 113 -35.66 50.13 -3.17
N ASN A 114 -36.28 50.19 -1.98
CA ASN A 114 -37.10 51.32 -1.59
C ASN A 114 -36.33 52.64 -1.58
N GLN A 115 -35.08 52.60 -1.11
CA GLN A 115 -34.19 53.77 -1.05
C GLN A 115 -33.83 54.26 -2.44
N MET A 116 -33.58 53.35 -3.38
CA MET A 116 -33.33 53.65 -4.82
C MET A 116 -34.59 54.24 -5.47
N GLU A 117 -35.79 53.69 -5.18
CA GLU A 117 -37.05 54.21 -5.70
C GLU A 117 -37.36 55.64 -5.20
N ILE A 118 -37.12 55.91 -3.92
CA ILE A 118 -37.27 57.29 -3.39
C ILE A 118 -36.28 58.26 -4.11
N ALA A 119 -35.03 57.87 -4.26
CA ALA A 119 -34.06 58.69 -4.99
C ALA A 119 -34.39 58.90 -6.47
N ALA A 120 -34.98 57.87 -7.13
CA ALA A 120 -35.46 57.95 -8.51
C ALA A 120 -36.57 58.98 -8.65
N LYS A 121 -37.54 59.00 -7.71
CA LYS A 121 -38.63 60.01 -7.72
C LYS A 121 -38.10 61.40 -7.47
N GLN A 122 -37.12 61.60 -6.59
CA GLN A 122 -36.46 62.89 -6.36
C GLN A 122 -35.69 63.35 -7.59
N LEU A 123 -35.02 62.46 -8.32
CA LEU A 123 -34.33 62.76 -9.59
C LEU A 123 -35.35 63.20 -10.65
N GLU A 124 -36.47 62.47 -10.81
CA GLU A 124 -37.54 62.83 -11.77
C GLU A 124 -38.12 64.21 -11.46
N LEU A 125 -38.40 64.53 -10.19
CA LEU A 125 -38.86 65.85 -9.79
C LEU A 125 -37.85 66.94 -10.08
N GLY A 126 -36.57 66.74 -9.74
CA GLY A 126 -35.47 67.66 -10.01
C GLY A 126 -35.30 67.93 -11.49
N GLU A 127 -35.41 66.90 -12.34
CA GLU A 127 -35.37 67.00 -13.80
C GLU A 127 -36.52 67.88 -14.36
N LYS A 128 -37.75 67.61 -13.94
CA LYS A 128 -38.94 68.37 -14.34
C LYS A 128 -38.82 69.86 -13.93
N ASP A 129 -38.32 70.13 -12.71
CA ASP A 129 -38.13 71.51 -12.24
C ASP A 129 -37.04 72.23 -13.01
N GLN A 130 -35.92 71.54 -13.28
CA GLN A 130 -34.83 72.10 -14.09
C GLN A 130 -35.31 72.45 -15.53
N GLN A 131 -36.04 71.54 -16.17
CA GLN A 131 -36.61 71.74 -17.51
C GLN A 131 -37.60 72.92 -17.52
N ARG A 132 -38.50 73.00 -16.52
CA ARG A 132 -39.46 74.08 -16.36
C ARG A 132 -38.76 75.44 -16.17
N LEU A 133 -37.78 75.56 -15.27
CA LEU A 133 -37.07 76.83 -15.02
C LEU A 133 -36.16 77.22 -16.18
N THR A 134 -35.63 76.25 -16.94
CA THR A 134 -34.88 76.51 -18.17
C THR A 134 -35.78 77.19 -19.24
N ARG A 135 -37.02 76.71 -19.40
CA ARG A 135 -38.02 77.34 -20.32
C ARG A 135 -38.43 78.71 -19.84
N LEU A 136 -38.78 78.88 -18.54
CA LEU A 136 -39.19 80.18 -18.01
C LEU A 136 -38.04 81.21 -18.00
N LEU A 137 -36.78 80.78 -17.90
CA LEU A 137 -35.66 81.70 -18.11
C LEU A 137 -35.56 82.20 -19.55
N SER A 138 -35.82 81.35 -20.57
CA SER A 138 -35.85 81.78 -21.97
C SER A 138 -36.99 82.72 -22.27
N GLU A 139 -38.05 82.69 -21.47
CA GLU A 139 -39.22 83.56 -21.54
C GLU A 139 -39.03 84.85 -20.71
N GLY A 140 -37.87 84.98 -19.95
CA GLY A 140 -37.59 86.12 -19.10
C GLY A 140 -38.38 86.16 -17.78
N ALA A 141 -39.09 85.07 -17.41
CA ALA A 141 -39.99 84.98 -16.26
C ALA A 141 -39.31 84.64 -14.93
N VAL A 142 -38.01 84.19 -14.94
CA VAL A 142 -37.23 83.85 -13.74
C VAL A 142 -35.82 84.37 -13.84
N SER A 143 -35.14 84.47 -12.70
CA SER A 143 -33.72 84.93 -12.64
C SER A 143 -32.74 83.79 -12.96
N VAL A 144 -31.52 84.13 -13.46
CA VAL A 144 -30.41 83.19 -13.66
C VAL A 144 -30.10 82.40 -12.40
N SER A 145 -30.09 83.07 -11.21
CA SER A 145 -29.84 82.43 -9.93
C SER A 145 -30.87 81.34 -9.54
N GLN A 146 -32.12 81.53 -9.94
CA GLN A 146 -33.17 80.51 -9.76
C GLN A 146 -32.92 79.28 -10.59
N LYS A 147 -32.49 79.45 -11.83
CA LYS A 147 -32.14 78.35 -12.74
C LYS A 147 -30.89 77.61 -12.25
N GLU A 148 -29.84 78.31 -11.82
CA GLU A 148 -28.63 77.70 -11.27
C GLU A 148 -28.93 76.86 -10.02
N LYS A 149 -29.81 77.31 -9.13
CA LYS A 149 -30.27 76.52 -7.97
C LYS A 149 -30.97 75.24 -8.39
N ALA A 150 -31.78 75.28 -9.41
CA ALA A 150 -32.45 74.06 -9.94
C ALA A 150 -31.45 73.10 -10.61
N ASP A 151 -30.44 73.59 -11.33
CA ASP A 151 -29.37 72.77 -11.85
C ASP A 151 -28.59 72.06 -10.77
N LEU A 152 -28.25 72.79 -9.70
CA LEU A 152 -27.56 72.19 -8.55
C LEU A 152 -28.43 71.13 -7.84
N ALA A 153 -29.76 71.41 -7.68
CA ALA A 153 -30.69 70.48 -7.07
C ALA A 153 -30.85 69.19 -7.91
N PHE A 154 -30.96 69.34 -9.26
CA PHE A 154 -31.02 68.21 -10.18
C PHE A 154 -29.75 67.37 -10.12
N LYS A 155 -28.57 68.01 -10.15
CA LYS A 155 -27.28 67.33 -10.08
C LYS A 155 -27.13 66.57 -8.75
N ALA A 156 -27.55 67.16 -7.61
CA ALA A 156 -27.53 66.53 -6.31
C ALA A 156 -28.44 65.28 -6.29
N ALA A 157 -29.67 65.38 -6.86
CA ALA A 157 -30.60 64.25 -6.95
C ALA A 157 -30.05 63.15 -7.88
N GLN A 158 -29.33 63.51 -8.94
CA GLN A 158 -28.69 62.55 -9.86
C GLN A 158 -27.60 61.72 -9.12
N GLU A 159 -26.73 62.40 -8.36
CA GLU A 159 -25.70 61.71 -7.58
C GLU A 159 -26.31 60.83 -6.45
N GLN A 160 -27.39 61.31 -5.84
CA GLN A 160 -28.07 60.54 -4.81
C GLN A 160 -28.74 59.26 -5.36
N TYR A 161 -29.38 59.33 -6.55
CA TYR A 161 -29.91 58.15 -7.24
C TYR A 161 -28.82 57.19 -7.65
N LYS A 162 -27.70 57.66 -8.16
CA LYS A 162 -26.54 56.86 -8.53
C LYS A 162 -26.02 56.06 -7.31
N SER A 163 -25.83 56.75 -6.17
CA SER A 163 -25.38 56.09 -4.92
C SER A 163 -26.37 55.08 -4.42
N ALA A 164 -27.69 55.41 -4.42
CA ALA A 164 -28.73 54.44 -4.01
C ALA A 164 -28.80 53.21 -4.90
N LYS A 165 -28.61 53.38 -6.21
CA LYS A 165 -28.56 52.31 -7.21
C LYS A 165 -27.34 51.40 -6.98
N GLU A 166 -26.16 51.98 -6.76
CA GLU A 166 -24.94 51.20 -6.44
C GLU A 166 -25.11 50.38 -5.18
N ASN A 167 -25.73 50.93 -4.15
CA ASN A 167 -26.03 50.23 -2.89
C ASN A 167 -27.05 49.09 -3.11
N HIS A 168 -28.09 49.29 -3.92
CA HIS A 168 -29.04 48.24 -4.28
C HIS A 168 -28.33 47.10 -5.04
N ASP A 169 -27.52 47.44 -6.05
CA ASP A 169 -26.80 46.49 -6.88
C ASP A 169 -25.82 45.64 -6.02
N LEU A 170 -25.15 46.24 -5.05
CA LEU A 170 -24.32 45.54 -4.06
C LEU A 170 -25.18 44.59 -3.20
N ALA A 171 -26.31 45.04 -2.72
CA ALA A 171 -27.24 44.19 -1.92
C ALA A 171 -27.77 43.01 -2.73
N VAL A 172 -28.06 43.16 -4.02
CA VAL A 172 -28.58 42.13 -4.92
C VAL A 172 -27.50 41.12 -5.31
N ARG A 173 -26.26 41.56 -5.59
CA ARG A 173 -25.16 40.68 -5.96
C ARG A 173 -24.82 39.68 -4.86
N GLY A 174 -25.13 40.01 -3.60
CA GLY A 174 -24.84 39.17 -2.46
C GLY A 174 -23.34 39.08 -2.15
N ARG A 175 -22.92 37.94 -1.59
CA ARG A 175 -21.52 37.68 -1.24
C ARG A 175 -20.67 37.42 -2.47
N GLU A 176 -19.46 37.94 -2.44
CA GLU A 176 -18.53 37.78 -3.56
C GLU A 176 -18.23 36.31 -3.82
N LYS A 177 -17.96 35.97 -5.07
CA LYS A 177 -17.63 34.60 -5.50
C LYS A 177 -16.44 34.04 -4.71
N GLU A 178 -15.50 34.90 -4.37
CA GLU A 178 -14.30 34.59 -3.60
C GLU A 178 -14.63 34.12 -2.19
N GLU A 179 -15.65 34.68 -1.51
CA GLU A 179 -16.09 34.22 -0.18
C GLU A 179 -16.68 32.79 -0.24
N ILE A 180 -17.41 32.50 -1.32
CA ILE A 180 -17.96 31.15 -1.55
C ILE A 180 -16.80 30.15 -1.80
N GLU A 181 -15.86 30.52 -2.67
CA GLU A 181 -14.69 29.70 -2.98
C GLU A 181 -13.81 29.44 -1.75
N MET A 182 -13.63 30.43 -0.87
CA MET A 182 -12.92 30.25 0.40
C MET A 182 -13.65 29.29 1.33
N ALA A 183 -14.97 29.43 1.50
CA ALA A 183 -15.76 28.52 2.33
C ALA A 183 -15.76 27.07 1.78
N GLU A 184 -15.80 26.91 0.46
CA GLU A 184 -15.67 25.61 -0.19
C GLU A 184 -14.27 25.03 -0.04
N GLY A 185 -13.23 25.89 -0.05
CA GLY A 185 -11.84 25.51 0.24
C GLY A 185 -11.66 24.97 1.64
N GLU A 186 -12.23 25.63 2.64
CA GLU A 186 -12.22 25.18 4.04
C GLU A 186 -12.86 23.78 4.19
N ILE A 187 -14.01 23.54 3.53
CA ILE A 187 -14.68 22.25 3.53
C ILE A 187 -13.81 21.18 2.87
N ARG A 188 -13.15 21.49 1.74
CA ARG A 188 -12.22 20.54 1.10
C ARG A 188 -11.05 20.18 2.01
N GLY A 189 -10.49 21.14 2.72
CA GLY A 189 -9.42 20.92 3.69
C GLY A 189 -9.82 19.96 4.83
N LEU A 190 -10.99 20.24 5.45
CA LEU A 190 -11.52 19.38 6.52
C LEU A 190 -11.86 17.97 6.03
N LYS A 191 -12.41 17.83 4.82
CA LYS A 191 -12.64 16.51 4.20
C LYS A 191 -11.35 15.73 3.99
N ALA A 192 -10.30 16.38 3.50
CA ALA A 192 -8.99 15.75 3.32
C ALA A 192 -8.39 15.29 4.65
N GLN A 193 -8.51 16.12 5.71
CA GLN A 193 -8.10 15.75 7.06
C GLN A 193 -8.89 14.55 7.59
N GLY A 194 -10.21 14.52 7.37
CA GLY A 194 -11.06 13.37 7.72
C GLY A 194 -10.65 12.08 7.00
N GLN A 195 -10.30 12.16 5.72
CA GLN A 195 -9.81 11.01 4.95
C GLN A 195 -8.47 10.48 5.49
N LEU A 196 -7.56 11.37 5.89
CA LEU A 196 -6.31 10.97 6.53
C LEU A 196 -6.57 10.20 7.84
N LEU A 197 -7.40 10.76 8.72
CA LEU A 197 -7.76 10.10 9.99
C LEU A 197 -8.46 8.77 9.76
N GLN A 198 -9.33 8.67 8.75
CA GLN A 198 -9.97 7.41 8.37
C GLN A 198 -8.93 6.36 7.95
N ARG A 199 -7.91 6.75 7.19
CA ARG A 199 -6.81 5.84 6.84
C ARG A 199 -6.05 5.38 8.06
N LEU A 200 -5.69 6.29 8.97
CA LEU A 200 -4.99 5.96 10.21
C LEU A 200 -5.83 5.03 11.10
N LEU A 201 -7.16 5.20 11.13
CA LEU A 201 -8.07 4.28 11.82
C LEU A 201 -8.06 2.87 11.20
N LEU A 202 -8.02 2.76 9.88
CA LEU A 202 -7.88 1.45 9.22
C LEU A 202 -6.55 0.78 9.55
N ASP A 203 -5.49 1.55 9.70
CA ASP A 203 -4.15 1.03 10.03
C ASP A 203 -4.06 0.50 11.48
N THR A 204 -5.03 0.85 12.36
CA THR A 204 -5.15 0.25 13.71
C THR A 204 -5.77 -1.15 13.69
N GLU A 205 -6.40 -1.57 12.60
CA GLU A 205 -6.89 -2.92 12.40
C GLU A 205 -5.87 -3.73 11.61
N VAL A 206 -5.04 -4.49 12.31
CA VAL A 206 -4.00 -5.30 11.67
C VAL A 206 -4.62 -6.54 11.03
N ARG A 207 -4.52 -6.65 9.71
CA ARG A 207 -5.12 -7.74 8.94
C ARG A 207 -4.06 -8.56 8.21
N ALA A 208 -4.37 -9.84 7.96
CA ALA A 208 -3.52 -10.74 7.20
C ALA A 208 -3.42 -10.30 5.73
N PRO A 209 -2.21 -10.06 5.19
CA PRO A 209 -2.01 -9.65 3.80
C PRO A 209 -2.20 -10.81 2.81
N ALA A 210 -2.04 -12.05 3.28
CA ALA A 210 -2.18 -13.29 2.53
C ALA A 210 -2.77 -14.39 3.43
N ALA A 211 -3.25 -15.48 2.82
CA ALA A 211 -3.60 -16.68 3.56
C ALA A 211 -2.34 -17.36 4.09
N GLY A 212 -2.43 -18.04 5.23
CA GLY A 212 -1.31 -18.74 5.84
C GLY A 212 -1.61 -19.25 7.24
N VAL A 213 -0.57 -19.67 7.95
CA VAL A 213 -0.64 -20.08 9.36
C VAL A 213 0.17 -19.10 10.19
N VAL A 214 -0.35 -18.68 11.32
CA VAL A 214 0.38 -17.85 12.28
C VAL A 214 1.51 -18.69 12.87
N GLU A 215 2.75 -18.37 12.52
CA GLU A 215 3.93 -19.08 13.02
C GLU A 215 4.32 -18.56 14.41
N VAL A 216 4.46 -17.24 14.53
CA VAL A 216 4.88 -16.57 15.77
C VAL A 216 4.05 -15.31 15.98
N LYS A 217 3.66 -15.12 17.22
CA LYS A 217 3.07 -13.89 17.73
C LYS A 217 4.16 -13.13 18.50
N HIS A 218 4.56 -11.96 17.99
CA HIS A 218 5.66 -11.16 18.55
C HIS A 218 5.20 -10.09 19.52
N ILE A 219 3.91 -10.00 19.81
CA ILE A 219 3.34 -8.97 20.67
C ILE A 219 2.19 -9.52 21.50
N GLU A 220 1.99 -8.95 22.69
CA GLU A 220 0.94 -9.32 23.63
C GLU A 220 -0.07 -8.18 23.84
N VAL A 221 -1.27 -8.53 24.35
CA VAL A 221 -2.29 -7.55 24.74
C VAL A 221 -1.74 -6.65 25.86
N GLY A 222 -1.93 -5.34 25.72
CA GLY A 222 -1.38 -4.32 26.64
C GLY A 222 0.01 -3.81 26.25
N GLU A 223 0.71 -4.46 25.34
CA GLU A 223 1.99 -3.96 24.83
C GLU A 223 1.84 -2.84 23.82
N LEU A 224 2.87 -2.03 23.68
CA LEU A 224 2.92 -0.90 22.75
C LEU A 224 3.41 -1.35 21.37
N ALA A 225 2.52 -1.38 20.39
CA ALA A 225 2.90 -1.48 18.98
C ALA A 225 3.54 -0.18 18.52
N VAL A 226 4.69 -0.30 17.83
CA VAL A 226 5.36 0.82 17.18
C VAL A 226 5.27 0.67 15.66
N ALA A 227 5.18 1.78 14.93
CA ALA A 227 5.15 1.74 13.47
C ALA A 227 6.41 1.05 12.91
N GLY A 228 6.24 0.06 12.03
CA GLY A 228 7.30 -0.78 11.48
C GLY A 228 7.69 -1.98 12.36
N GLY A 229 7.20 -2.08 13.61
CA GLY A 229 7.43 -3.24 14.48
C GLY A 229 6.74 -4.50 13.95
N ILE A 230 7.39 -5.66 14.09
CA ILE A 230 6.82 -6.95 13.69
C ILE A 230 5.80 -7.35 14.77
N LEU A 231 4.58 -7.68 14.33
CA LEU A 231 3.50 -8.14 15.22
C LEU A 231 3.27 -9.65 15.08
N PHE A 232 3.27 -10.15 13.85
CA PHE A 232 3.05 -11.56 13.55
C PHE A 232 3.98 -12.02 12.43
N SER A 233 4.34 -13.30 12.46
CA SER A 233 4.96 -14.02 11.35
C SER A 233 3.95 -15.03 10.81
N LEU A 234 3.60 -14.93 9.54
CA LEU A 234 2.79 -15.92 8.84
C LEU A 234 3.68 -16.78 7.96
N ILE A 235 3.32 -18.06 7.84
CA ILE A 235 3.92 -18.99 6.89
C ILE A 235 2.85 -19.50 5.92
N ASP A 236 3.21 -19.57 4.65
CA ASP A 236 2.38 -20.20 3.63
C ASP A 236 2.82 -21.65 3.47
N LEU A 237 2.05 -22.56 4.07
CA LEU A 237 2.34 -24.00 4.00
C LEU A 237 2.01 -24.63 2.64
N ASP A 238 1.20 -23.98 1.80
CA ASP A 238 0.89 -24.45 0.46
C ASP A 238 2.04 -24.16 -0.51
N GLN A 239 2.89 -23.18 -0.18
CA GLN A 239 4.08 -22.79 -0.92
C GLN A 239 5.37 -23.19 -0.17
N THR A 240 5.55 -24.49 0.03
CA THR A 240 6.79 -25.04 0.59
C THR A 240 7.83 -25.26 -0.51
N TYR A 241 9.09 -25.15 -0.15
CA TYR A 241 10.20 -25.46 -1.02
C TYR A 241 11.31 -26.17 -0.26
N VAL A 242 12.05 -27.02 -0.97
CA VAL A 242 13.28 -27.56 -0.45
C VAL A 242 14.43 -26.61 -0.78
N LYS A 243 15.24 -26.30 0.22
CA LYS A 243 16.52 -25.64 0.12
C LYS A 243 17.60 -26.69 0.26
N ALA A 244 18.32 -26.96 -0.82
CA ALA A 244 19.37 -27.98 -0.84
C ALA A 244 20.71 -27.36 -1.27
N TYR A 245 21.80 -27.99 -0.86
CA TYR A 245 23.16 -27.54 -1.10
C TYR A 245 23.90 -28.52 -1.98
N VAL A 246 24.15 -28.12 -3.21
CA VAL A 246 24.77 -28.92 -4.24
C VAL A 246 26.27 -28.67 -4.29
N PRO A 247 27.11 -29.70 -4.14
CA PRO A 247 28.58 -29.57 -4.30
C PRO A 247 28.95 -29.08 -5.70
N GLU A 248 29.98 -28.23 -5.79
CA GLU A 248 30.48 -27.61 -7.02
C GLU A 248 30.67 -28.62 -8.18
N LYS A 249 31.19 -29.83 -7.86
CA LYS A 249 31.42 -30.89 -8.86
C LYS A 249 30.15 -31.31 -9.65
N PHE A 250 28.95 -31.04 -9.16
CA PHE A 250 27.68 -31.37 -9.80
C PHE A 250 27.06 -30.18 -10.53
N MET A 251 27.50 -28.93 -10.22
CA MET A 251 26.85 -27.71 -10.70
C MET A 251 26.84 -27.60 -12.23
N GLY A 252 27.86 -28.09 -12.92
CA GLY A 252 27.88 -28.07 -14.38
C GLY A 252 26.76 -28.90 -15.04
N ARG A 253 26.05 -29.73 -14.29
CA ARG A 253 24.94 -30.59 -14.75
C ARG A 253 23.58 -30.20 -14.22
N VAL A 254 23.50 -29.41 -13.14
CA VAL A 254 22.25 -28.90 -12.60
C VAL A 254 21.81 -27.67 -13.39
N LYS A 255 20.58 -27.68 -13.88
CA LYS A 255 19.99 -26.58 -14.63
C LYS A 255 18.64 -26.19 -14.02
N LEU A 256 18.21 -24.97 -14.26
CA LEU A 256 16.81 -24.60 -14.01
C LEU A 256 15.87 -25.55 -14.74
N GLY A 257 14.86 -26.06 -14.03
CA GLY A 257 13.94 -27.06 -14.55
C GLY A 257 14.39 -28.52 -14.37
N SER A 258 15.61 -28.80 -13.88
CA SER A 258 16.05 -30.18 -13.56
C SER A 258 15.07 -30.80 -12.56
N ARG A 259 14.70 -32.08 -12.78
CA ARG A 259 13.76 -32.79 -11.91
C ARG A 259 14.39 -33.08 -10.56
N VAL A 260 13.60 -32.90 -9.52
CA VAL A 260 13.98 -33.14 -8.14
C VAL A 260 12.99 -34.10 -7.50
N ALA A 261 13.50 -35.15 -6.87
CA ALA A 261 12.70 -36.03 -6.01
C ALA A 261 13.20 -35.86 -4.56
N VAL A 262 12.30 -35.51 -3.68
CA VAL A 262 12.57 -35.23 -2.27
C VAL A 262 11.99 -36.35 -1.43
N ALA A 263 12.82 -37.01 -0.64
CA ALA A 263 12.44 -38.05 0.32
C ALA A 263 12.60 -37.51 1.74
N CYS A 264 11.65 -37.81 2.59
CA CYS A 264 11.66 -37.43 4.01
C CYS A 264 11.50 -38.69 4.88
N ASP A 265 12.31 -38.82 5.92
CA ASP A 265 12.25 -39.94 6.87
C ASP A 265 10.88 -40.08 7.54
N SER A 266 10.17 -38.96 7.71
CA SER A 266 8.81 -38.96 8.28
C SER A 266 7.77 -39.64 7.37
N PHE A 267 8.06 -39.84 6.07
CA PHE A 267 7.17 -40.44 5.08
C PHE A 267 7.91 -41.53 4.26
N PRO A 268 8.22 -42.69 4.88
CA PRO A 268 8.97 -43.73 4.21
C PRO A 268 8.29 -44.20 2.93
N GLY A 269 9.04 -44.26 1.83
CA GLY A 269 8.54 -44.72 0.52
C GLY A 269 7.74 -43.68 -0.27
N LYS A 270 7.53 -42.46 0.24
CA LYS A 270 6.93 -41.35 -0.46
C LYS A 270 8.00 -40.36 -0.96
N ALA A 271 7.97 -40.06 -2.24
CA ALA A 271 8.79 -39.02 -2.85
C ALA A 271 7.91 -37.84 -3.27
N PHE A 272 8.37 -36.63 -2.93
CA PHE A 272 7.74 -35.40 -3.36
C PHE A 272 8.51 -34.88 -4.58
N GLU A 273 7.82 -34.73 -5.69
CA GLU A 273 8.43 -34.31 -6.95
C GLU A 273 8.37 -32.80 -7.12
N GLY A 274 9.46 -32.22 -7.59
CA GLY A 274 9.59 -30.81 -7.92
C GLY A 274 10.56 -30.58 -9.07
N LYS A 275 10.87 -29.31 -9.30
CA LYS A 275 11.86 -28.87 -10.27
C LYS A 275 12.76 -27.82 -9.63
N VAL A 276 14.00 -27.73 -10.09
CA VAL A 276 14.90 -26.66 -9.67
C VAL A 276 14.40 -25.33 -10.22
N ASP A 277 13.93 -24.47 -9.33
CA ASP A 277 13.39 -23.15 -9.67
C ASP A 277 14.38 -22.01 -9.46
N TYR A 278 15.39 -22.27 -8.63
CA TYR A 278 16.43 -21.29 -8.32
C TYR A 278 17.77 -21.97 -8.09
N ILE A 279 18.82 -21.35 -8.59
CA ILE A 279 20.23 -21.73 -8.36
C ILE A 279 20.96 -20.46 -7.94
N SER A 280 21.71 -20.51 -6.82
CA SER A 280 22.52 -19.37 -6.37
C SER A 280 23.71 -19.16 -7.31
N ASP A 281 23.98 -17.91 -7.66
CA ASP A 281 25.17 -17.53 -8.45
C ASP A 281 26.46 -17.51 -7.58
N GLU A 282 26.30 -17.48 -6.26
CA GLU A 282 27.41 -17.46 -5.31
C GLU A 282 27.53 -18.79 -4.58
N ALA A 283 28.78 -19.25 -4.42
CA ALA A 283 29.09 -20.42 -3.63
C ALA A 283 29.13 -20.06 -2.14
N GLU A 284 28.57 -20.93 -1.31
CA GLU A 284 28.58 -20.82 0.15
C GLU A 284 29.39 -21.99 0.75
N PHE A 285 29.88 -21.82 1.98
CA PHE A 285 30.41 -22.96 2.74
C PHE A 285 29.25 -23.83 3.21
N ALA A 286 29.44 -25.15 3.16
CA ALA A 286 28.42 -26.09 3.63
C ALA A 286 27.98 -25.75 5.08
N PRO A 287 26.65 -25.75 5.39
CA PRO A 287 26.15 -25.44 6.72
C PRO A 287 26.75 -26.33 7.79
N LYS A 288 26.89 -25.81 9.03
CA LYS A 288 27.52 -26.52 10.17
C LYS A 288 26.88 -27.86 10.55
N ASN A 289 25.73 -28.20 10.00
CA ASN A 289 24.99 -29.43 10.25
C ASN A 289 25.56 -30.66 9.52
N VAL A 290 26.61 -30.49 8.71
CA VAL A 290 27.29 -31.61 8.02
C VAL A 290 28.27 -32.27 8.96
N GLN A 291 28.21 -33.61 9.08
CA GLN A 291 28.82 -34.40 10.17
C GLN A 291 30.35 -34.50 10.09
N THR A 292 31.01 -34.27 8.96
CA THR A 292 32.46 -34.42 8.83
C THR A 292 33.18 -33.09 8.59
N LYS A 293 34.42 -32.94 9.14
CA LYS A 293 35.27 -31.76 8.95
C LYS A 293 35.64 -31.51 7.49
N GLU A 294 35.79 -32.57 6.69
CA GLU A 294 36.21 -32.52 5.30
C GLU A 294 35.07 -32.04 4.37
N GLU A 295 33.83 -32.28 4.74
CA GLU A 295 32.67 -31.77 3.98
C GLU A 295 32.35 -30.31 4.27
N ARG A 296 32.70 -29.79 5.44
CA ARG A 296 32.49 -28.37 5.81
C ARG A 296 33.35 -27.37 5.04
N LEU A 297 34.44 -27.85 4.43
CA LEU A 297 35.34 -27.03 3.64
C LEU A 297 35.00 -27.02 2.13
N LYS A 298 33.97 -27.76 1.72
CA LYS A 298 33.54 -27.80 0.32
C LYS A 298 32.61 -26.64 0.00
N LEU A 299 32.91 -25.97 -1.10
CA LEU A 299 32.00 -25.00 -1.67
C LEU A 299 30.76 -25.70 -2.20
N VAL A 300 29.60 -25.15 -1.86
CA VAL A 300 28.29 -25.65 -2.27
C VAL A 300 27.49 -24.50 -2.84
N TYR A 301 26.58 -24.81 -3.76
CA TYR A 301 25.64 -23.86 -4.31
C TYR A 301 24.25 -24.17 -3.80
N GLN A 302 23.56 -23.15 -3.33
CA GLN A 302 22.17 -23.29 -2.90
C GLN A 302 21.26 -23.44 -4.11
N ILE A 303 20.36 -24.42 -4.04
CA ILE A 303 19.23 -24.53 -4.97
C ILE A 303 17.93 -24.48 -4.19
N LYS A 304 16.84 -24.03 -4.84
CA LYS A 304 15.48 -24.13 -4.32
C LYS A 304 14.60 -24.85 -5.34
N SER A 305 13.72 -25.71 -4.83
CA SER A 305 12.69 -26.39 -5.61
C SER A 305 11.38 -26.32 -4.86
N TYR A 306 10.37 -25.71 -5.47
CA TYR A 306 9.02 -25.66 -4.89
C TYR A 306 8.38 -27.05 -4.97
N LEU A 307 7.69 -27.40 -3.89
CA LEU A 307 7.05 -28.72 -3.72
C LEU A 307 5.57 -28.52 -3.43
N PRO A 308 4.66 -29.22 -4.14
CA PRO A 308 3.25 -29.21 -3.81
C PRO A 308 3.04 -29.80 -2.41
N ASN A 309 2.36 -29.07 -1.53
CA ASN A 309 2.11 -29.49 -0.14
C ASN A 309 0.62 -29.37 0.25
N GLN A 310 -0.29 -29.70 -0.67
CA GLN A 310 -1.74 -29.58 -0.44
C GLN A 310 -2.24 -30.35 0.77
N ALA A 311 -1.59 -31.44 1.12
CA ALA A 311 -1.93 -32.25 2.29
C ALA A 311 -1.33 -31.70 3.61
N GLY A 312 -0.47 -30.66 3.57
CA GLY A 312 0.20 -30.08 4.74
C GLY A 312 1.18 -31.03 5.42
N GLU A 313 1.70 -32.03 4.70
CA GLU A 313 2.62 -33.05 5.22
C GLU A 313 4.03 -32.50 5.42
N LEU A 314 4.51 -31.69 4.49
CA LEU A 314 5.82 -31.05 4.58
C LEU A 314 5.73 -29.85 5.54
N LYS A 315 6.60 -29.88 6.56
CA LYS A 315 6.70 -28.78 7.54
C LYS A 315 8.08 -28.12 7.45
N PRO A 316 8.16 -26.79 7.56
CA PRO A 316 9.43 -26.09 7.66
C PRO A 316 10.32 -26.67 8.75
N GLY A 317 11.63 -26.81 8.47
CA GLY A 317 12.61 -27.42 9.36
C GLY A 317 12.79 -28.92 9.18
N MET A 318 11.97 -29.61 8.40
CA MET A 318 12.19 -31.03 8.08
C MET A 318 13.46 -31.20 7.26
N SER A 319 14.35 -32.09 7.71
CA SER A 319 15.51 -32.57 6.94
C SER A 319 15.06 -33.58 5.89
N VAL A 320 15.59 -33.47 4.68
CA VAL A 320 15.19 -34.27 3.55
C VAL A 320 16.39 -34.65 2.69
N ASP A 321 16.27 -35.80 2.01
CA ASP A 321 17.20 -36.21 0.96
C ASP A 321 16.66 -35.80 -0.41
N VAL A 322 17.50 -35.13 -1.18
CA VAL A 322 17.15 -34.53 -2.47
C VAL A 322 17.91 -35.24 -3.59
N LYS A 323 17.21 -35.91 -4.46
CA LYS A 323 17.75 -36.54 -5.67
C LYS A 323 17.49 -35.64 -6.87
N ILE A 324 18.56 -35.14 -7.47
CA ILE A 324 18.51 -34.27 -8.65
C ILE A 324 18.86 -35.10 -9.87
N SER A 325 17.96 -35.19 -10.82
CA SER A 325 18.19 -35.90 -12.09
C SER A 325 18.85 -34.98 -13.09
N PHE A 326 19.90 -35.49 -13.73
CA PHE A 326 20.60 -34.81 -14.82
C PHE A 326 20.07 -35.38 -16.14
N ASP A 327 19.48 -34.52 -16.95
CA ASP A 327 19.07 -34.83 -18.34
C ASP A 327 20.29 -34.81 -19.28
#